data_e7d9ffac9b3dd03f2ce77b7e6ee6ab83
#
_entry.id   e7d9ffac9b3dd03f2ce77b7e6ee6ab83
#
_cell.length_a   1.000
_cell.length_b   1.000
_cell.length_c   1.000
_cell.angle_alpha   90.00
_cell.angle_beta   90.00
_cell.angle_gamma   90.00
#
_symmetry.space_group_name_H-M   'P 1'
#
loop_
_entity.id
_entity.type
_entity.pdbx_description
1 polymer ?
#
loop_
_entity_poly.entity_id
_entity_poly.type
_entity_poly.pdbx_seq_one_letter_code
_entity_poly.pdbx_strand_id
1 'polypeptide(L)'
;SYTGEALDKKTPLLRSCVALDTQAKRVLKVFGKDVTSVTTTVGPEQEYFLIKEEDYAARPDLIMCGRTLFGCEPVKGQELEEHYFGAIRPTVNEFMKELDDELWKLAVPAKTKHNEVAPCQHELAPIFEASSKAIDHNLLTMEKMKIIASHHGLACLEHEKPFDYVNGSGKHNNWSISADGKNLLDPSDTPEDNLQFLVFLASIIAAVDDHQDLMRCSVASAGNDHRLGANEAPPAIISVFLGDDLAAVVDALINDKPYQSHPKEKMDLGVPQLADLTKDNTDRNRTSPFAFTGNKFEFRMCGSQQNLSDPNMVLNTAVAEKLDAFATFMEGVPESDFVVKVLAWVKDTLTAHQRIIFNGNGYSEEWPEEAAKRGLLNNRTTPDALPCMLDQ
;
A
#
# COMPACT_ATOMS: atom_id res chain seq x y z
N SER A 1 1.62 26.32 12.98
CA SER A 1 1.10 26.80 14.25
C SER A 1 1.75 28.11 14.68
N TYR A 2 1.23 28.74 15.73
CA TYR A 2 1.78 29.97 16.30
C TYR A 2 3.23 29.81 16.81
N THR A 3 3.60 28.63 17.27
CA THR A 3 4.95 28.28 17.75
C THR A 3 5.88 27.79 16.63
N GLY A 4 5.41 27.70 15.41
CA GLY A 4 6.16 27.12 14.28
C GLY A 4 6.05 25.59 14.18
N GLU A 5 5.40 24.93 15.13
CA GLU A 5 5.16 23.49 15.11
C GLU A 5 3.99 23.13 14.19
N ALA A 6 4.10 22.04 13.45
CA ALA A 6 3.01 21.52 12.64
C ALA A 6 2.02 20.77 13.55
N LEU A 7 0.74 21.18 13.50
CA LEU A 7 -0.37 20.52 14.21
C LEU A 7 -1.32 19.83 13.24
N ASP A 8 -1.01 19.86 11.96
CA ASP A 8 -1.74 19.24 10.86
C ASP A 8 -1.00 18.00 10.34
N LYS A 9 -1.67 17.22 9.52
CA LYS A 9 -1.06 16.05 8.85
C LYS A 9 -0.39 16.41 7.53
N LYS A 10 -0.80 17.51 6.90
CA LYS A 10 -0.30 17.94 5.58
C LYS A 10 1.15 18.42 5.64
N THR A 11 1.51 19.23 6.63
CA THR A 11 2.87 19.78 6.74
C THR A 11 3.93 18.69 6.92
N PRO A 12 3.81 17.70 7.81
CA PRO A 12 4.73 16.57 7.89
C PRO A 12 4.83 15.78 6.57
N LEU A 13 3.70 15.54 5.90
CA LEU A 13 3.69 14.88 4.60
C LEU A 13 4.52 15.65 3.57
N LEU A 14 4.31 16.96 3.44
CA LEU A 14 5.06 17.78 2.49
C LEU A 14 6.56 17.81 2.81
N ARG A 15 6.93 17.88 4.10
CA ARG A 15 8.33 17.79 4.54
C ARG A 15 8.96 16.46 4.17
N SER A 16 8.22 15.36 4.31
CA SER A 16 8.69 14.01 3.92
C SER A 16 8.92 13.89 2.41
N CYS A 17 8.05 14.51 1.60
CA CYS A 17 8.23 14.57 0.15
C CYS A 17 9.51 15.33 -0.23
N VAL A 18 9.80 16.46 0.43
CA VAL A 18 11.03 17.24 0.20
C VAL A 18 12.27 16.46 0.62
N ALA A 19 12.22 15.77 1.77
CA ALA A 19 13.33 14.93 2.23
C ALA A 19 13.63 13.82 1.23
N LEU A 20 12.61 13.13 0.74
CA LEU A 20 12.78 12.06 -0.23
C LEU A 20 13.28 12.60 -1.59
N ASP A 21 12.74 13.69 -2.11
CA ASP A 21 13.24 14.35 -3.34
C ASP A 21 14.74 14.67 -3.22
N THR A 22 15.13 15.24 -2.08
CA THR A 22 16.52 15.62 -1.83
C THR A 22 17.47 14.42 -1.88
N GLN A 23 17.13 13.35 -1.17
CA GLN A 23 18.00 12.19 -1.06
C GLN A 23 17.98 11.34 -2.33
N ALA A 24 16.81 11.18 -2.95
CA ALA A 24 16.71 10.47 -4.22
C ALA A 24 17.51 11.16 -5.36
N LYS A 25 17.53 12.48 -5.38
CA LYS A 25 18.39 13.25 -6.33
C LYS A 25 19.87 12.99 -6.08
N ARG A 26 20.31 12.91 -4.82
CA ARG A 26 21.71 12.54 -4.50
C ARG A 26 22.02 11.14 -5.03
N VAL A 27 21.14 10.17 -4.82
CA VAL A 27 21.31 8.81 -5.36
C VAL A 27 21.38 8.84 -6.88
N LEU A 28 20.44 9.51 -7.56
CA LEU A 28 20.42 9.59 -9.04
C LEU A 28 21.68 10.26 -9.60
N LYS A 29 22.22 11.25 -8.90
CA LYS A 29 23.49 11.88 -9.28
C LYS A 29 24.66 10.92 -9.20
N VAL A 30 24.68 9.98 -8.25
CA VAL A 30 25.67 8.88 -8.18
C VAL A 30 25.63 8.02 -9.45
N PHE A 31 24.44 7.86 -10.07
CA PHE A 31 24.24 7.17 -11.34
C PHE A 31 24.41 8.09 -12.58
N GLY A 32 24.98 9.28 -12.41
CA GLY A 32 25.21 10.23 -13.49
C GLY A 32 23.95 10.89 -14.05
N LYS A 33 22.82 10.83 -13.31
CA LYS A 33 21.53 11.40 -13.71
C LYS A 33 21.28 12.71 -12.96
N ASP A 34 21.13 13.79 -13.71
CA ASP A 34 20.71 15.09 -13.18
C ASP A 34 19.22 15.27 -13.47
N VAL A 35 18.39 15.26 -12.43
CA VAL A 35 16.94 15.31 -12.54
C VAL A 35 16.39 16.55 -11.84
N THR A 36 15.32 17.08 -12.41
CA THR A 36 14.69 18.31 -11.90
C THR A 36 13.92 18.02 -10.60
N SER A 37 13.19 16.91 -10.56
CA SER A 37 12.35 16.56 -9.41
C SER A 37 12.20 15.06 -9.24
N VAL A 38 12.11 14.62 -7.98
CA VAL A 38 11.66 13.28 -7.61
C VAL A 38 10.38 13.41 -6.83
N THR A 39 9.35 12.71 -7.26
CA THR A 39 8.02 12.79 -6.68
C THR A 39 7.56 11.40 -6.26
N THR A 40 7.04 11.27 -5.05
CA THR A 40 6.28 10.08 -4.67
C THR A 40 4.88 10.15 -5.25
N THR A 41 4.39 9.03 -5.73
CA THR A 41 3.05 8.89 -6.29
C THR A 41 2.22 7.94 -5.45
N VAL A 42 0.92 8.22 -5.34
CA VAL A 42 -0.04 7.41 -4.58
C VAL A 42 -1.30 7.21 -5.40
N GLY A 43 -1.80 5.98 -5.42
CA GLY A 43 -3.13 5.61 -5.89
C GLY A 43 -3.88 4.93 -4.75
N PRO A 44 -4.76 5.63 -4.02
CA PRO A 44 -5.53 5.05 -2.94
C PRO A 44 -6.72 4.27 -3.48
N GLU A 45 -6.89 3.03 -3.06
CA GLU A 45 -8.08 2.22 -3.33
C GLU A 45 -9.04 2.37 -2.16
N GLN A 46 -10.13 3.08 -2.36
CA GLN A 46 -11.10 3.38 -1.30
C GLN A 46 -12.22 2.35 -1.28
N GLU A 47 -12.20 1.48 -0.29
CA GLU A 47 -13.33 0.59 0.00
C GLU A 47 -14.33 1.27 0.93
N TYR A 48 -15.61 0.90 0.79
CA TYR A 48 -16.71 1.46 1.57
C TYR A 48 -17.95 0.57 1.51
N PHE A 49 -18.88 0.74 2.46
CA PHE A 49 -20.18 0.10 2.45
C PHE A 49 -21.28 1.09 2.12
N LEU A 50 -22.31 0.63 1.38
CA LEU A 50 -23.54 1.37 1.15
C LEU A 50 -24.72 0.59 1.70
N ILE A 51 -25.46 1.21 2.63
CA ILE A 51 -26.70 0.66 3.16
C ILE A 51 -27.84 1.66 2.94
N LYS A 52 -29.08 1.24 3.11
CA LYS A 52 -30.21 2.18 3.06
C LYS A 52 -30.11 3.20 4.19
N GLU A 53 -30.41 4.45 3.90
CA GLU A 53 -30.40 5.52 4.89
C GLU A 53 -31.42 5.28 6.02
N GLU A 54 -32.58 4.68 5.69
CA GLU A 54 -33.59 4.32 6.69
C GLU A 54 -33.09 3.27 7.67
N ASP A 55 -32.33 2.26 7.23
CA ASP A 55 -31.74 1.25 8.07
C ASP A 55 -30.61 1.84 8.95
N TYR A 56 -29.81 2.73 8.39
CA TYR A 56 -28.80 3.48 9.13
C TYR A 56 -29.41 4.33 10.24
N ALA A 57 -30.45 5.08 9.92
CA ALA A 57 -31.14 5.96 10.87
C ALA A 57 -31.83 5.18 12.02
N ALA A 58 -32.21 3.92 11.78
CA ALA A 58 -32.80 3.05 12.78
C ALA A 58 -31.78 2.40 13.73
N ARG A 59 -30.46 2.55 13.47
CA ARG A 59 -29.38 1.89 14.22
C ARG A 59 -28.49 2.90 14.96
N PRO A 60 -28.75 3.15 16.26
CA PRO A 60 -27.92 4.05 17.07
C PRO A 60 -26.43 3.66 17.11
N ASP A 61 -26.10 2.37 17.08
CA ASP A 61 -24.74 1.88 17.07
C ASP A 61 -23.99 2.25 15.77
N LEU A 62 -24.62 2.17 14.62
CA LEU A 62 -24.04 2.65 13.36
C LEU A 62 -23.82 4.18 13.38
N ILE A 63 -24.77 4.94 13.92
CA ILE A 63 -24.67 6.40 14.02
C ILE A 63 -23.54 6.81 15.00
N MET A 64 -23.47 6.16 16.16
CA MET A 64 -22.58 6.57 17.26
C MET A 64 -21.16 6.00 17.09
N CYS A 65 -21.03 4.77 16.58
CA CYS A 65 -19.78 4.04 16.54
C CYS A 65 -19.27 3.74 15.11
N GLY A 66 -20.09 3.98 14.08
CA GLY A 66 -19.80 3.60 12.70
C GLY A 66 -19.86 2.09 12.43
N ARG A 67 -20.21 1.27 13.46
CA ARG A 67 -20.28 -0.20 13.37
C ARG A 67 -21.43 -0.75 14.19
N THR A 68 -21.93 -1.92 13.79
CA THR A 68 -22.91 -2.65 14.60
C THR A 68 -22.26 -3.24 15.85
N LEU A 69 -22.88 -3.05 17.00
CA LEU A 69 -22.46 -3.65 18.28
C LEU A 69 -23.24 -4.93 18.58
N PHE A 70 -24.45 -5.05 18.04
CA PHE A 70 -25.36 -6.17 18.20
C PHE A 70 -25.92 -6.56 16.84
N GLY A 71 -26.12 -7.84 16.65
CA GLY A 71 -26.72 -8.39 15.44
C GLY A 71 -26.50 -9.89 15.34
N CYS A 72 -26.93 -10.45 14.25
CA CYS A 72 -26.67 -11.83 13.86
C CYS A 72 -26.00 -11.85 12.48
N GLU A 73 -25.49 -13.00 12.11
CA GLU A 73 -25.00 -13.20 10.75
C GLU A 73 -26.09 -12.91 9.71
N PRO A 74 -25.73 -12.32 8.55
CA PRO A 74 -26.67 -12.14 7.46
C PRO A 74 -27.13 -13.49 6.93
N VAL A 75 -28.35 -13.53 6.41
CA VAL A 75 -28.91 -14.74 5.76
C VAL A 75 -28.05 -15.20 4.57
N LYS A 76 -27.44 -14.26 3.88
CA LYS A 76 -26.48 -14.49 2.81
C LYS A 76 -25.21 -13.70 3.10
N GLY A 77 -24.10 -14.41 3.26
CA GLY A 77 -22.78 -13.84 3.55
C GLY A 77 -21.94 -13.65 2.28
N GLN A 78 -20.76 -14.23 2.27
CA GLN A 78 -19.75 -14.11 1.22
C GLN A 78 -19.56 -15.40 0.43
N GLU A 79 -20.52 -16.30 0.45
CA GLU A 79 -20.45 -17.61 -0.18
C GLU A 79 -20.17 -17.45 -1.69
N LEU A 80 -19.17 -18.19 -2.16
CA LEU A 80 -18.72 -18.20 -3.55
C LEU A 80 -18.36 -16.81 -4.10
N GLU A 81 -18.13 -15.81 -3.24
CA GLU A 81 -17.83 -14.43 -3.63
C GLU A 81 -18.88 -13.84 -4.61
N GLU A 82 -20.13 -14.23 -4.45
CA GLU A 82 -21.20 -13.85 -5.37
C GLU A 82 -21.40 -12.33 -5.52
N HIS A 83 -21.14 -11.56 -4.47
CA HIS A 83 -21.23 -10.10 -4.54
C HIS A 83 -20.11 -9.52 -5.40
N TYR A 84 -18.90 -10.00 -5.24
CA TYR A 84 -17.72 -9.55 -5.98
C TYR A 84 -17.87 -9.77 -7.48
N PHE A 85 -18.32 -10.95 -7.89
CA PHE A 85 -18.56 -11.32 -9.29
C PHE A 85 -19.94 -10.89 -9.82
N GLY A 86 -20.79 -10.34 -8.97
CA GLY A 86 -22.15 -9.95 -9.29
C GLY A 86 -22.24 -8.61 -10.01
N ALA A 87 -23.42 -8.35 -10.58
CA ALA A 87 -23.72 -7.07 -11.18
C ALA A 87 -23.91 -5.98 -10.12
N ILE A 88 -23.48 -4.76 -10.41
CA ILE A 88 -23.76 -3.59 -9.57
C ILE A 88 -25.26 -3.31 -9.63
N ARG A 89 -25.91 -3.19 -8.47
CA ARG A 89 -27.36 -2.87 -8.38
C ARG A 89 -27.65 -1.50 -8.98
N PRO A 90 -28.81 -1.31 -9.63
CA PRO A 90 -29.15 -0.04 -10.30
C PRO A 90 -28.97 1.20 -9.40
N THR A 91 -29.51 1.18 -8.17
CA THR A 91 -29.39 2.32 -7.24
C THR A 91 -27.92 2.64 -6.89
N VAL A 92 -27.10 1.59 -6.67
CA VAL A 92 -25.66 1.75 -6.42
C VAL A 92 -24.94 2.29 -7.66
N ASN A 93 -25.32 1.82 -8.85
CA ASN A 93 -24.74 2.31 -10.10
C ASN A 93 -25.08 3.79 -10.35
N GLU A 94 -26.29 4.23 -10.03
CA GLU A 94 -26.69 5.64 -10.10
C GLU A 94 -25.85 6.51 -9.13
N PHE A 95 -25.69 6.05 -7.89
CA PHE A 95 -24.77 6.68 -6.92
C PHE A 95 -23.36 6.77 -7.47
N MET A 96 -22.78 5.66 -7.95
CA MET A 96 -21.41 5.63 -8.47
C MET A 96 -21.24 6.56 -9.67
N LYS A 97 -22.27 6.69 -10.53
CA LYS A 97 -22.23 7.57 -11.69
C LYS A 97 -22.25 9.04 -11.29
N GLU A 98 -23.14 9.43 -10.35
CA GLU A 98 -23.17 10.81 -9.84
C GLU A 98 -21.87 11.15 -9.13
N LEU A 99 -21.30 10.21 -8.35
CA LEU A 99 -20.02 10.38 -7.67
C LEU A 99 -18.88 10.62 -8.68
N ASP A 100 -18.79 9.83 -9.74
CA ASP A 100 -17.79 10.04 -10.80
C ASP A 100 -17.92 11.44 -11.41
N ASP A 101 -19.14 11.85 -11.79
CA ASP A 101 -19.41 13.15 -12.41
C ASP A 101 -18.99 14.31 -11.48
N GLU A 102 -19.25 14.22 -10.18
CA GLU A 102 -18.84 15.23 -9.20
C GLU A 102 -17.34 15.24 -8.97
N LEU A 103 -16.72 14.06 -8.88
CA LEU A 103 -15.27 13.95 -8.69
C LEU A 103 -14.50 14.48 -9.91
N TRP A 104 -14.96 14.21 -11.13
CA TRP A 104 -14.31 14.73 -12.34
C TRP A 104 -14.43 16.27 -12.44
N LYS A 105 -15.54 16.88 -12.01
CA LYS A 105 -15.66 18.35 -11.91
C LYS A 105 -14.64 18.95 -10.94
N LEU A 106 -14.22 18.18 -9.94
CA LEU A 106 -13.20 18.57 -8.95
C LEU A 106 -11.78 18.16 -9.36
N ALA A 107 -11.60 17.66 -10.59
CA ALA A 107 -10.33 17.15 -11.12
C ALA A 107 -9.77 15.94 -10.36
N VAL A 108 -10.61 15.19 -9.64
CA VAL A 108 -10.25 13.90 -9.05
C VAL A 108 -10.35 12.83 -10.14
N PRO A 109 -9.27 12.11 -10.48
CA PRO A 109 -9.26 11.18 -11.61
C PRO A 109 -9.84 9.80 -11.24
N ALA A 110 -11.09 9.77 -10.73
CA ALA A 110 -11.81 8.53 -10.43
C ALA A 110 -11.93 7.68 -11.69
N LYS A 111 -11.64 6.39 -11.61
CA LYS A 111 -11.57 5.50 -12.76
C LYS A 111 -12.26 4.17 -12.55
N THR A 112 -11.88 3.44 -11.52
CA THR A 112 -12.34 2.07 -11.28
C THR A 112 -13.38 2.05 -10.17
N LYS A 113 -14.48 1.34 -10.42
CA LYS A 113 -15.54 1.08 -9.44
C LYS A 113 -16.08 -0.33 -9.64
N HIS A 114 -16.22 -1.06 -8.55
CA HIS A 114 -16.76 -2.43 -8.58
C HIS A 114 -17.31 -2.82 -7.20
N ASN A 115 -17.94 -4.00 -7.15
CA ASN A 115 -18.33 -4.62 -5.91
C ASN A 115 -17.13 -5.27 -5.24
N GLU A 116 -17.07 -5.17 -3.91
CA GLU A 116 -16.16 -5.93 -3.06
C GLU A 116 -16.80 -7.23 -2.54
N VAL A 117 -16.04 -8.03 -1.79
CA VAL A 117 -16.45 -9.37 -1.38
C VAL A 117 -17.64 -9.35 -0.42
N ALA A 118 -17.66 -8.43 0.55
CA ALA A 118 -18.76 -8.35 1.51
C ALA A 118 -20.06 -7.82 0.87
N PRO A 119 -21.22 -8.33 1.29
CA PRO A 119 -22.50 -7.75 0.87
C PRO A 119 -22.56 -6.24 1.12
N CYS A 120 -23.00 -5.47 0.13
CA CYS A 120 -23.08 -4.01 0.17
C CYS A 120 -21.74 -3.28 0.24
N GLN A 121 -20.63 -3.96 0.00
CA GLN A 121 -19.30 -3.36 -0.07
C GLN A 121 -18.90 -3.07 -1.51
N HIS A 122 -18.22 -1.94 -1.71
CA HIS A 122 -17.79 -1.43 -3.00
C HIS A 122 -16.41 -0.79 -2.88
N GLU A 123 -15.76 -0.58 -4.03
CA GLU A 123 -14.48 0.11 -4.11
C GLU A 123 -14.47 1.18 -5.19
N LEU A 124 -13.75 2.25 -4.94
CA LEU A 124 -13.35 3.26 -5.91
C LEU A 124 -11.84 3.41 -5.93
N ALA A 125 -11.25 3.28 -7.10
CA ALA A 125 -9.82 3.50 -7.31
C ALA A 125 -9.59 4.61 -8.35
N PRO A 126 -8.87 5.69 -7.99
CA PRO A 126 -8.48 6.74 -8.93
C PRO A 126 -7.21 6.35 -9.70
N ILE A 127 -6.89 7.11 -10.74
CA ILE A 127 -5.55 7.13 -11.31
C ILE A 127 -4.59 7.73 -10.27
N PHE A 128 -3.39 7.16 -10.14
CA PHE A 128 -2.38 7.65 -9.21
C PHE A 128 -1.92 9.07 -9.56
N GLU A 129 -1.58 9.84 -8.54
CA GLU A 129 -1.06 11.21 -8.65
C GLU A 129 0.10 11.43 -7.68
N ALA A 130 0.71 12.62 -7.70
CA ALA A 130 1.66 13.01 -6.66
C ALA A 130 1.03 12.82 -5.27
N SER A 131 1.74 12.22 -4.33
CA SER A 131 1.20 11.73 -3.05
C SER A 131 0.40 12.78 -2.29
N SER A 132 0.90 14.02 -2.21
CA SER A 132 0.21 15.10 -1.51
C SER A 132 -1.14 15.46 -2.14
N LYS A 133 -1.23 15.41 -3.48
CA LYS A 133 -2.46 15.68 -4.23
C LYS A 133 -3.44 14.52 -4.15
N ALA A 134 -2.93 13.28 -4.33
CA ALA A 134 -3.75 12.08 -4.23
C ALA A 134 -4.43 11.95 -2.87
N ILE A 135 -3.74 12.32 -1.79
CA ILE A 135 -4.27 12.29 -0.43
C ILE A 135 -5.36 13.35 -0.23
N ASP A 136 -5.16 14.57 -0.73
CA ASP A 136 -6.20 15.61 -0.69
C ASP A 136 -7.43 15.18 -1.49
N HIS A 137 -7.23 14.61 -2.68
CA HIS A 137 -8.32 14.10 -3.52
C HIS A 137 -9.06 12.93 -2.85
N ASN A 138 -8.36 12.06 -2.11
CA ASN A 138 -9.00 11.00 -1.35
C ASN A 138 -9.90 11.54 -0.23
N LEU A 139 -9.44 12.53 0.53
CA LEU A 139 -10.27 13.16 1.56
C LEU A 139 -11.52 13.82 0.97
N LEU A 140 -11.37 14.49 -0.18
CA LEU A 140 -12.48 15.07 -0.90
C LEU A 140 -13.45 13.99 -1.43
N THR A 141 -12.92 12.87 -1.89
CA THR A 141 -13.71 11.71 -2.33
C THR A 141 -14.56 11.16 -1.19
N MET A 142 -13.97 10.96 0.00
CA MET A 142 -14.68 10.47 1.18
C MET A 142 -15.84 11.41 1.58
N GLU A 143 -15.61 12.72 1.56
CA GLU A 143 -16.65 13.71 1.83
C GLU A 143 -17.78 13.62 0.80
N LYS A 144 -17.45 13.55 -0.49
CA LYS A 144 -18.43 13.45 -1.59
C LYS A 144 -19.22 12.15 -1.53
N MET A 145 -18.59 11.03 -1.18
CA MET A 145 -19.29 9.74 -1.02
C MET A 145 -20.47 9.84 -0.06
N LYS A 146 -20.27 10.47 1.10
CA LYS A 146 -21.31 10.63 2.12
C LYS A 146 -22.45 11.53 1.63
N ILE A 147 -22.11 12.65 1.01
CA ILE A 147 -23.09 13.62 0.52
C ILE A 147 -23.93 12.99 -0.60
N ILE A 148 -23.29 12.36 -1.58
CA ILE A 148 -23.99 11.81 -2.75
C ILE A 148 -24.78 10.54 -2.37
N ALA A 149 -24.30 9.72 -1.42
CA ALA A 149 -25.07 8.59 -0.94
C ALA A 149 -26.47 9.02 -0.45
N SER A 150 -26.56 10.13 0.29
CA SER A 150 -27.84 10.63 0.78
C SER A 150 -28.80 11.08 -0.33
N HIS A 151 -28.29 11.53 -1.51
CA HIS A 151 -29.11 11.86 -2.66
C HIS A 151 -29.85 10.63 -3.23
N HIS A 152 -29.31 9.45 -2.98
CA HIS A 152 -29.86 8.17 -3.44
C HIS A 152 -30.54 7.36 -2.33
N GLY A 153 -30.81 7.98 -1.17
CA GLY A 153 -31.39 7.30 0.00
C GLY A 153 -30.47 6.22 0.58
N LEU A 154 -29.16 6.41 0.43
CA LEU A 154 -28.11 5.54 0.94
C LEU A 154 -27.28 6.24 2.02
N ALA A 155 -26.71 5.47 2.92
CA ALA A 155 -25.67 5.89 3.85
C ALA A 155 -24.35 5.21 3.48
N CYS A 156 -23.29 6.01 3.32
CA CYS A 156 -21.94 5.50 3.07
C CYS A 156 -21.22 5.29 4.40
N LEU A 157 -20.78 4.06 4.65
CA LEU A 157 -20.03 3.69 5.84
C LEU A 157 -18.56 3.53 5.47
N GLU A 158 -17.71 4.31 6.12
CA GLU A 158 -16.27 4.28 5.91
C GLU A 158 -15.52 3.59 7.07
N HIS A 159 -16.24 3.14 8.11
CA HIS A 159 -15.62 2.38 9.20
C HIS A 159 -14.96 1.11 8.66
N GLU A 160 -13.78 0.76 9.18
CA GLU A 160 -12.97 -0.36 8.70
C GLU A 160 -13.65 -1.72 8.88
N LYS A 161 -14.55 -1.85 9.87
CA LYS A 161 -15.30 -3.08 10.14
C LYS A 161 -16.71 -2.75 10.62
N PRO A 162 -17.59 -2.28 9.72
CA PRO A 162 -18.95 -1.89 10.14
C PRO A 162 -19.82 -3.07 10.53
N PHE A 163 -19.52 -4.27 10.02
CA PHE A 163 -20.28 -5.49 10.30
C PHE A 163 -19.34 -6.64 10.65
N ASP A 164 -19.70 -7.40 11.69
CA ASP A 164 -19.03 -8.65 11.99
C ASP A 164 -19.35 -9.72 10.92
N TYR A 165 -18.57 -10.80 10.89
CA TYR A 165 -18.74 -11.99 10.02
C TYR A 165 -18.51 -11.76 8.52
N VAL A 166 -18.24 -10.55 8.08
CA VAL A 166 -17.92 -10.22 6.68
C VAL A 166 -16.63 -9.43 6.59
N ASN A 167 -16.06 -9.26 5.38
CA ASN A 167 -14.86 -8.47 5.16
C ASN A 167 -15.00 -7.05 5.73
N GLY A 168 -13.89 -6.51 6.17
CA GLY A 168 -13.75 -5.08 6.46
C GLY A 168 -13.33 -4.28 5.24
N SER A 169 -13.29 -2.96 5.39
CA SER A 169 -12.85 -2.02 4.35
C SER A 169 -11.47 -1.46 4.64
N GLY A 170 -10.61 -1.52 3.65
CA GLY A 170 -9.29 -0.91 3.64
C GLY A 170 -9.20 0.32 2.74
N LYS A 171 -8.00 0.86 2.72
CA LYS A 171 -7.57 1.90 1.79
C LYS A 171 -6.16 1.54 1.34
N HIS A 172 -6.06 0.64 0.35
CA HIS A 172 -4.76 0.19 -0.12
C HIS A 172 -3.98 1.36 -0.71
N ASN A 173 -2.79 1.58 -0.19
CA ASN A 173 -1.94 2.70 -0.57
C ASN A 173 -0.91 2.23 -1.60
N ASN A 174 -1.23 2.37 -2.88
CA ASN A 174 -0.30 2.07 -3.97
C ASN A 174 0.72 3.20 -4.08
N TRP A 175 1.95 2.94 -3.65
CA TRP A 175 3.02 3.93 -3.56
C TRP A 175 4.18 3.63 -4.50
N SER A 176 4.69 4.65 -5.18
CA SER A 176 5.87 4.55 -6.02
C SER A 176 6.68 5.86 -6.00
N ILE A 177 7.85 5.85 -6.66
CA ILE A 177 8.75 7.00 -6.78
C ILE A 177 9.02 7.24 -8.26
N SER A 178 8.91 8.49 -8.70
CA SER A 178 9.19 8.89 -10.09
C SER A 178 10.15 10.07 -10.15
N ALA A 179 11.12 10.01 -11.06
CA ALA A 179 12.02 11.11 -11.38
C ALA A 179 11.66 11.66 -12.76
N ASP A 180 11.31 12.95 -12.84
CA ASP A 180 10.89 13.61 -14.08
C ASP A 180 9.88 12.77 -14.90
N GLY A 181 8.92 12.16 -14.20
CA GLY A 181 7.85 11.34 -14.76
C GLY A 181 8.23 9.90 -15.10
N LYS A 182 9.46 9.47 -14.85
CA LYS A 182 9.89 8.07 -15.01
C LYS A 182 9.86 7.33 -13.68
N ASN A 183 9.22 6.17 -13.65
CA ASN A 183 9.16 5.33 -12.46
C ASN A 183 10.54 4.76 -12.12
N LEU A 184 10.98 4.94 -10.87
CA LEU A 184 12.26 4.42 -10.37
C LEU A 184 12.15 2.98 -9.84
N LEU A 185 10.93 2.48 -9.65
CA LEU A 185 10.65 1.10 -9.21
C LEU A 185 10.27 0.19 -10.38
N ASP A 186 10.58 0.58 -11.61
CA ASP A 186 10.50 -0.30 -12.77
C ASP A 186 11.74 -1.21 -12.80
N PRO A 187 11.57 -2.52 -12.57
CA PRO A 187 12.69 -3.46 -12.54
C PRO A 187 13.36 -3.66 -13.91
N SER A 188 12.72 -3.23 -15.00
CA SER A 188 13.07 -3.60 -16.39
C SER A 188 12.95 -5.10 -16.66
N ASP A 189 13.39 -5.56 -17.86
CA ASP A 189 13.37 -6.98 -18.23
C ASP A 189 14.48 -7.79 -17.54
N THR A 190 15.52 -7.12 -17.04
CA THR A 190 16.67 -7.71 -16.32
C THR A 190 16.88 -6.99 -15.00
N PRO A 191 16.07 -7.29 -13.96
CA PRO A 191 16.17 -6.63 -12.65
C PRO A 191 17.56 -6.77 -12.00
N GLU A 192 18.23 -7.90 -12.22
CA GLU A 192 19.57 -8.22 -11.70
C GLU A 192 20.64 -7.27 -12.23
N ASP A 193 20.48 -6.72 -13.44
CA ASP A 193 21.41 -5.80 -14.07
C ASP A 193 21.06 -4.32 -13.80
N ASN A 194 19.86 -4.05 -13.28
CA ASN A 194 19.37 -2.69 -13.01
C ASN A 194 19.84 -2.19 -11.62
N LEU A 195 21.12 -1.81 -11.53
CA LEU A 195 21.74 -1.38 -10.26
C LEU A 195 20.97 -0.24 -9.58
N GLN A 196 20.44 0.71 -10.34
CA GLN A 196 19.65 1.79 -9.78
C GLN A 196 18.37 1.27 -9.11
N PHE A 197 17.63 0.40 -9.79
CA PHE A 197 16.44 -0.24 -9.24
C PHE A 197 16.78 -1.02 -7.96
N LEU A 198 17.87 -1.80 -7.98
CA LEU A 198 18.31 -2.59 -6.82
C LEU A 198 18.63 -1.71 -5.61
N VAL A 199 19.22 -0.55 -5.80
CA VAL A 199 19.49 0.40 -4.72
C VAL A 199 18.19 0.93 -4.12
N PHE A 200 17.23 1.35 -4.95
CA PHE A 200 15.92 1.80 -4.45
C PHE A 200 15.16 0.68 -3.74
N LEU A 201 15.16 -0.54 -4.32
CA LEU A 201 14.54 -1.72 -3.71
C LEU A 201 15.15 -2.03 -2.33
N ALA A 202 16.48 -2.14 -2.24
CA ALA A 202 17.17 -2.42 -0.99
C ALA A 202 16.93 -1.33 0.06
N SER A 203 16.91 -0.05 -0.35
CA SER A 203 16.60 1.06 0.52
C SER A 203 15.18 0.99 1.09
N ILE A 204 14.19 0.61 0.27
CA ILE A 204 12.80 0.47 0.72
C ILE A 204 12.65 -0.70 1.68
N ILE A 205 13.24 -1.87 1.38
CA ILE A 205 13.21 -3.04 2.27
C ILE A 205 13.84 -2.70 3.62
N ALA A 206 15.01 -2.05 3.63
CA ALA A 206 15.67 -1.62 4.85
C ALA A 206 14.84 -0.59 5.64
N ALA A 207 14.22 0.37 4.95
CA ALA A 207 13.37 1.38 5.58
C ALA A 207 12.16 0.76 6.29
N VAL A 208 11.50 -0.20 5.64
CA VAL A 208 10.35 -0.89 6.21
C VAL A 208 10.74 -1.79 7.38
N ASP A 209 11.90 -2.45 7.31
CA ASP A 209 12.39 -3.31 8.39
C ASP A 209 12.79 -2.50 9.63
N ASP A 210 13.59 -1.45 9.47
CA ASP A 210 14.09 -0.65 10.60
C ASP A 210 12.99 0.17 11.27
N HIS A 211 11.95 0.57 10.51
CA HIS A 211 10.85 1.40 10.99
C HIS A 211 9.49 0.68 10.97
N GLN A 212 9.49 -0.65 11.13
CA GLN A 212 8.25 -1.46 11.14
C GLN A 212 7.29 -1.03 12.26
N ASP A 213 7.79 -0.55 13.38
CA ASP A 213 7.03 0.00 14.50
C ASP A 213 6.27 1.28 14.10
N LEU A 214 6.97 2.24 13.50
CA LEU A 214 6.36 3.48 13.00
C LEU A 214 5.38 3.21 11.85
N MET A 215 5.72 2.28 10.95
CA MET A 215 4.80 1.84 9.88
C MET A 215 3.51 1.28 10.48
N ARG A 216 3.59 0.39 11.49
CA ARG A 216 2.41 -0.15 12.19
C ARG A 216 1.66 0.94 12.94
N CYS A 217 2.36 1.84 13.64
CA CYS A 217 1.75 2.95 14.36
C CYS A 217 1.01 3.90 13.42
N SER A 218 1.53 4.14 12.22
CA SER A 218 0.93 5.04 11.23
C SER A 218 -0.46 4.60 10.76
N VAL A 219 -0.82 3.34 10.94
CA VAL A 219 -2.11 2.75 10.58
C VAL A 219 -2.94 2.30 11.79
N ALA A 220 -2.50 2.65 13.00
CA ALA A 220 -3.16 2.28 14.23
C ALA A 220 -4.43 3.10 14.46
N SER A 221 -5.56 2.42 14.60
CA SER A 221 -6.84 2.98 15.02
C SER A 221 -7.74 1.87 15.56
N ALA A 222 -8.66 2.21 16.44
CA ALA A 222 -9.61 1.25 16.98
C ALA A 222 -10.43 0.54 15.89
N GLY A 223 -10.86 1.28 14.86
CA GLY A 223 -11.56 0.72 13.71
C GLY A 223 -10.72 -0.28 12.94
N ASN A 224 -9.47 0.06 12.67
CA ASN A 224 -8.57 -0.81 11.92
C ASN A 224 -8.13 -2.05 12.71
N ASP A 225 -8.06 -1.97 14.03
CA ASP A 225 -7.79 -3.14 14.88
C ASP A 225 -8.87 -4.23 14.74
N HIS A 226 -10.12 -3.85 14.46
CA HIS A 226 -11.19 -4.80 14.15
C HIS A 226 -11.07 -5.45 12.78
N ARG A 227 -10.38 -4.79 11.84
CA ARG A 227 -10.23 -5.27 10.46
C ARG A 227 -9.03 -6.18 10.28
N LEU A 228 -7.87 -5.84 10.86
CA LEU A 228 -6.60 -6.52 10.60
C LEU A 228 -6.61 -8.00 10.99
N GLY A 229 -5.98 -8.83 10.15
CA GLY A 229 -5.71 -10.23 10.44
C GLY A 229 -6.65 -11.24 9.81
N ALA A 230 -7.63 -10.82 9.04
CA ALA A 230 -8.55 -11.72 8.32
C ALA A 230 -9.23 -11.01 7.13
N ASN A 231 -9.78 -11.80 6.19
CA ASN A 231 -10.65 -11.29 5.13
C ASN A 231 -9.98 -10.17 4.30
N GLU A 232 -8.88 -10.49 3.62
CA GLU A 232 -8.08 -9.58 2.79
C GLU A 232 -7.33 -8.47 3.56
N ALA A 233 -7.53 -8.32 4.85
CA ALA A 233 -6.73 -7.44 5.68
C ALA A 233 -5.48 -8.18 6.19
N PRO A 234 -4.27 -7.61 6.02
CA PRO A 234 -3.05 -8.28 6.46
C PRO A 234 -3.00 -8.40 7.99
N PRO A 235 -2.20 -9.34 8.53
CA PRO A 235 -1.93 -9.40 9.96
C PRO A 235 -1.15 -8.16 10.43
N ALA A 236 -1.13 -7.92 11.74
CA ALA A 236 -0.43 -6.78 12.34
C ALA A 236 1.11 -6.91 12.34
N ILE A 237 1.65 -7.85 11.58
CA ILE A 237 3.08 -8.09 11.38
C ILE A 237 3.49 -7.43 10.06
N ILE A 238 4.37 -6.45 10.12
CA ILE A 238 4.92 -5.84 8.89
C ILE A 238 5.88 -6.84 8.24
N SER A 239 5.61 -7.16 6.97
CA SER A 239 6.49 -7.97 6.11
C SER A 239 6.41 -7.47 4.67
N VAL A 240 7.43 -7.79 3.87
CA VAL A 240 7.54 -7.36 2.47
C VAL A 240 7.39 -8.57 1.57
N PHE A 241 6.43 -8.51 0.67
CA PHE A 241 6.24 -9.49 -0.40
C PHE A 241 6.88 -8.98 -1.69
N LEU A 242 7.69 -9.80 -2.33
CA LEU A 242 8.40 -9.46 -3.58
C LEU A 242 7.88 -10.24 -4.81
N GLY A 243 7.19 -11.33 -4.60
CA GLY A 243 6.91 -12.32 -5.63
C GLY A 243 8.11 -13.22 -5.90
N ASP A 244 7.87 -14.31 -6.64
CA ASP A 244 8.87 -15.38 -6.82
C ASP A 244 10.11 -14.91 -7.59
N ASP A 245 9.92 -14.17 -8.69
CA ASP A 245 11.02 -13.74 -9.56
C ASP A 245 11.96 -12.77 -8.83
N LEU A 246 11.42 -11.73 -8.22
CA LEU A 246 12.24 -10.73 -7.53
C LEU A 246 12.86 -11.29 -6.24
N ALA A 247 12.17 -12.19 -5.55
CA ALA A 247 12.73 -12.91 -4.41
C ALA A 247 13.92 -13.79 -4.82
N ALA A 248 13.85 -14.43 -5.99
CA ALA A 248 14.96 -15.21 -6.52
C ALA A 248 16.16 -14.32 -6.90
N VAL A 249 15.94 -13.12 -7.43
CA VAL A 249 17.00 -12.12 -7.66
C VAL A 249 17.68 -11.74 -6.35
N VAL A 250 16.89 -11.46 -5.33
CA VAL A 250 17.40 -11.09 -3.99
C VAL A 250 18.17 -12.24 -3.35
N ASP A 251 17.67 -13.49 -3.42
CA ASP A 251 18.38 -14.67 -2.92
C ASP A 251 19.72 -14.87 -3.64
N ALA A 252 19.73 -14.71 -4.95
CA ALA A 252 20.95 -14.83 -5.75
C ALA A 252 21.99 -13.77 -5.37
N LEU A 253 21.58 -12.50 -5.16
CA LEU A 253 22.46 -11.42 -4.72
C LEU A 253 23.04 -11.68 -3.33
N ILE A 254 22.23 -12.13 -2.38
CA ILE A 254 22.66 -12.41 -1.00
C ILE A 254 23.66 -13.56 -0.98
N ASN A 255 23.43 -14.62 -1.76
CA ASN A 255 24.18 -15.87 -1.73
C ASN A 255 25.25 -15.99 -2.81
N ASP A 256 25.56 -14.93 -3.57
CA ASP A 256 26.52 -14.94 -4.70
C ASP A 256 26.22 -16.04 -5.74
N LYS A 257 24.94 -16.29 -6.00
CA LYS A 257 24.51 -17.27 -7.01
C LYS A 257 24.30 -16.59 -8.36
N PRO A 258 24.62 -17.25 -9.47
CA PRO A 258 24.23 -16.74 -10.78
C PRO A 258 22.70 -16.76 -10.90
N TYR A 259 22.13 -15.67 -11.38
CA TYR A 259 20.72 -15.56 -11.72
C TYR A 259 20.58 -15.04 -13.16
N GLN A 260 19.63 -15.58 -13.88
CA GLN A 260 19.16 -15.04 -15.15
C GLN A 260 17.65 -14.96 -15.08
N SER A 261 17.12 -13.77 -15.34
CA SER A 261 15.68 -13.58 -15.47
C SER A 261 15.12 -14.48 -16.57
N HIS A 262 13.99 -15.11 -16.27
CA HIS A 262 13.28 -15.91 -17.26
C HIS A 262 12.35 -15.00 -18.07
N PRO A 263 12.27 -15.16 -19.42
CA PRO A 263 11.24 -14.48 -20.19
C PRO A 263 9.87 -14.82 -19.61
N LYS A 264 8.99 -13.83 -19.52
CA LYS A 264 7.61 -14.05 -19.05
C LYS A 264 7.00 -15.24 -19.80
N GLU A 265 6.65 -16.29 -19.07
CA GLU A 265 6.01 -17.46 -19.65
C GLU A 265 4.70 -17.06 -20.35
N LYS A 266 4.57 -17.41 -21.61
CA LYS A 266 3.30 -17.31 -22.31
C LYS A 266 2.43 -18.50 -21.94
N MET A 267 1.24 -18.21 -21.46
CA MET A 267 0.25 -19.27 -21.21
C MET A 267 -0.42 -19.59 -22.55
N ASP A 268 -0.08 -20.75 -23.12
CA ASP A 268 -0.84 -21.32 -24.22
C ASP A 268 -2.16 -21.85 -23.68
N LEU A 269 -3.24 -21.17 -24.02
CA LEU A 269 -4.60 -21.57 -23.60
C LEU A 269 -5.15 -22.73 -24.43
N GLY A 270 -4.37 -23.26 -25.42
CA GLY A 270 -4.79 -24.34 -26.27
C GLY A 270 -5.95 -23.97 -27.22
N VAL A 271 -6.28 -22.72 -27.36
CA VAL A 271 -7.37 -22.20 -28.21
C VAL A 271 -6.77 -21.24 -29.22
N PRO A 272 -6.66 -21.61 -30.51
CA PRO A 272 -5.97 -20.81 -31.53
C PRO A 272 -6.55 -19.41 -31.75
N GLN A 273 -7.79 -19.15 -31.30
CA GLN A 273 -8.48 -17.86 -31.45
C GLN A 273 -8.22 -16.89 -30.30
N LEU A 274 -7.59 -17.34 -29.22
CA LEU A 274 -7.24 -16.47 -28.10
C LEU A 274 -5.78 -16.04 -28.25
N ALA A 275 -5.52 -14.76 -27.99
CA ALA A 275 -4.14 -14.29 -27.91
C ALA A 275 -3.41 -14.98 -26.76
N ASP A 276 -2.13 -15.28 -26.96
CA ASP A 276 -1.25 -15.77 -25.89
C ASP A 276 -1.32 -14.79 -24.71
N LEU A 277 -1.76 -15.25 -23.57
CA LEU A 277 -1.70 -14.45 -22.35
C LEU A 277 -0.31 -14.59 -21.75
N THR A 278 0.32 -13.47 -21.47
CA THR A 278 1.53 -13.48 -20.64
C THR A 278 1.11 -13.85 -19.22
N LYS A 279 1.71 -14.90 -18.66
CA LYS A 279 1.50 -15.25 -17.27
C LYS A 279 1.92 -14.03 -16.44
N ASP A 280 0.99 -13.47 -15.70
CA ASP A 280 1.28 -12.38 -14.77
C ASP A 280 1.94 -13.00 -13.53
N ASN A 281 3.26 -12.88 -13.45
CA ASN A 281 4.04 -13.35 -12.30
C ASN A 281 3.95 -12.37 -11.10
N THR A 282 3.21 -11.27 -11.25
CA THR A 282 2.87 -10.37 -10.14
C THR A 282 1.71 -10.98 -9.35
N ASP A 283 1.95 -12.14 -8.75
CA ASP A 283 0.96 -12.76 -7.86
C ASP A 283 0.75 -11.82 -6.66
N ARG A 284 -0.48 -11.27 -6.55
CA ARG A 284 -0.87 -10.45 -5.43
C ARG A 284 -1.05 -11.37 -4.22
N ASN A 285 -0.07 -11.39 -3.33
CA ASN A 285 -0.28 -12.01 -2.03
C ASN A 285 -1.23 -11.10 -1.20
N ARG A 286 -2.52 -11.41 -1.23
CA ARG A 286 -3.57 -10.65 -0.52
C ARG A 286 -3.38 -10.63 0.99
N THR A 287 -2.50 -11.48 1.53
CA THR A 287 -2.19 -11.54 2.97
C THR A 287 -0.99 -10.68 3.36
N SER A 288 -0.23 -10.16 2.40
CA SER A 288 0.95 -9.33 2.68
C SER A 288 0.57 -7.89 3.03
N PRO A 289 1.14 -7.31 4.10
CA PRO A 289 0.91 -5.91 4.45
C PRO A 289 1.61 -4.92 3.53
N PHE A 290 2.73 -5.29 2.91
CA PHE A 290 3.52 -4.43 2.03
C PHE A 290 4.04 -5.25 0.85
N ALA A 291 3.36 -5.14 -0.29
CA ALA A 291 3.59 -6.00 -1.45
C ALA A 291 4.14 -5.21 -2.64
N PHE A 292 5.21 -5.73 -3.27
CA PHE A 292 5.68 -5.24 -4.56
C PHE A 292 4.78 -5.78 -5.68
N THR A 293 4.17 -4.88 -6.45
CA THR A 293 3.21 -5.20 -7.51
C THR A 293 3.70 -4.71 -8.87
N GLY A 294 4.88 -5.15 -9.29
CA GLY A 294 5.46 -4.93 -10.61
C GLY A 294 6.29 -3.64 -10.73
N ASN A 295 5.80 -2.49 -10.29
CA ASN A 295 6.51 -1.21 -10.36
C ASN A 295 6.13 -0.25 -9.23
N LYS A 296 5.55 -0.76 -8.16
CA LYS A 296 5.09 -0.03 -6.99
C LYS A 296 4.98 -0.95 -5.78
N PHE A 297 4.89 -0.37 -4.60
CA PHE A 297 4.52 -1.09 -3.39
C PHE A 297 3.08 -0.74 -3.00
N GLU A 298 2.35 -1.76 -2.59
CA GLU A 298 1.00 -1.63 -2.07
C GLU A 298 1.03 -1.82 -0.55
N PHE A 299 0.79 -0.75 0.21
CA PHE A 299 0.65 -0.82 1.66
C PHE A 299 -0.82 -1.07 2.02
N ARG A 300 -1.14 -2.31 2.37
CA ARG A 300 -2.49 -2.84 2.51
C ARG A 300 -3.09 -2.68 3.90
N MET A 301 -2.30 -2.22 4.88
CA MET A 301 -2.75 -2.08 6.26
C MET A 301 -3.55 -0.82 6.54
N CYS A 302 -3.58 0.15 5.64
CA CYS A 302 -4.32 1.40 5.85
C CYS A 302 -5.82 1.13 5.93
N GLY A 303 -6.49 1.68 6.94
CA GLY A 303 -7.94 1.57 7.11
C GLY A 303 -8.72 2.51 6.20
N SER A 304 -9.95 2.14 5.85
CA SER A 304 -10.80 2.90 4.93
C SER A 304 -11.13 4.32 5.40
N GLN A 305 -11.22 4.53 6.69
CA GLN A 305 -11.49 5.84 7.29
C GLN A 305 -10.23 6.71 7.47
N GLN A 306 -9.06 6.14 7.25
CA GLN A 306 -7.78 6.77 7.57
C GLN A 306 -7.40 7.87 6.59
N ASN A 307 -6.75 8.93 7.12
CA ASN A 307 -5.99 9.88 6.33
C ASN A 307 -4.62 9.28 5.96
N LEU A 308 -4.32 9.18 4.68
CA LEU A 308 -3.07 8.57 4.19
C LEU A 308 -1.82 9.45 4.39
N SER A 309 -1.94 10.65 4.97
CA SER A 309 -0.77 11.49 5.24
C SER A 309 0.22 10.81 6.18
N ASP A 310 -0.27 10.16 7.25
CA ASP A 310 0.58 9.52 8.26
C ASP A 310 1.41 8.36 7.69
N PRO A 311 0.82 7.33 7.04
CA PRO A 311 1.61 6.23 6.49
C PRO A 311 2.56 6.68 5.38
N ASN A 312 2.16 7.65 4.54
CA ASN A 312 3.06 8.17 3.50
C ASN A 312 4.19 9.03 4.07
N MET A 313 3.93 9.82 5.11
CA MET A 313 4.96 10.61 5.79
C MET A 313 6.02 9.68 6.41
N VAL A 314 5.60 8.63 7.10
CA VAL A 314 6.52 7.65 7.69
C VAL A 314 7.33 6.95 6.61
N LEU A 315 6.67 6.40 5.59
CA LEU A 315 7.33 5.68 4.50
C LEU A 315 8.33 6.56 3.74
N ASN A 316 7.92 7.76 3.34
CA ASN A 316 8.79 8.70 2.63
C ASN A 316 10.04 9.07 3.45
N THR A 317 9.86 9.32 4.75
CA THR A 317 10.97 9.72 5.64
C THR A 317 11.94 8.56 5.86
N ALA A 318 11.42 7.36 6.14
CA ALA A 318 12.21 6.16 6.33
C ALA A 318 13.03 5.80 5.06
N VAL A 319 12.41 5.91 3.89
CA VAL A 319 13.11 5.68 2.62
C VAL A 319 14.16 6.77 2.36
N ALA A 320 13.86 8.03 2.65
CA ALA A 320 14.83 9.12 2.51
C ALA A 320 16.09 8.89 3.37
N GLU A 321 15.93 8.38 4.59
CA GLU A 321 17.05 8.01 5.47
C GLU A 321 17.98 6.97 4.80
N LYS A 322 17.43 5.91 4.22
CA LYS A 322 18.23 4.86 3.57
C LYS A 322 18.88 5.33 2.27
N LEU A 323 18.19 6.19 1.52
CA LEU A 323 18.79 6.83 0.33
C LEU A 323 19.94 7.77 0.71
N ASP A 324 19.84 8.51 1.82
CA ASP A 324 20.93 9.31 2.37
C ASP A 324 22.14 8.45 2.74
N ALA A 325 21.91 7.33 3.42
CA ALA A 325 22.95 6.38 3.80
C ALA A 325 23.69 5.83 2.57
N PHE A 326 22.96 5.43 1.50
CA PHE A 326 23.59 4.99 0.26
C PHE A 326 24.37 6.11 -0.43
N ALA A 327 23.78 7.29 -0.59
CA ALA A 327 24.45 8.42 -1.25
C ALA A 327 25.74 8.80 -0.51
N THR A 328 25.72 8.81 0.82
CA THR A 328 26.88 9.09 1.68
C THR A 328 27.94 7.99 1.56
N PHE A 329 27.53 6.71 1.54
CA PHE A 329 28.45 5.58 1.32
C PHE A 329 29.21 5.70 -0.02
N MET A 330 28.56 6.25 -1.06
CA MET A 330 29.17 6.42 -2.39
C MET A 330 30.04 7.68 -2.52
N GLU A 331 30.07 8.56 -1.53
CA GLU A 331 30.91 9.76 -1.57
C GLU A 331 32.40 9.41 -1.67
N GLY A 332 33.08 9.93 -2.70
CA GLY A 332 34.50 9.70 -2.91
C GLY A 332 34.88 8.32 -3.47
N VAL A 333 33.91 7.49 -3.83
CA VAL A 333 34.18 6.20 -4.49
C VAL A 333 34.68 6.46 -5.92
N PRO A 334 35.85 5.91 -6.30
CA PRO A 334 36.35 6.02 -7.66
C PRO A 334 35.42 5.35 -8.68
N GLU A 335 35.37 5.89 -9.90
CA GLU A 335 34.55 5.34 -10.99
C GLU A 335 34.90 3.87 -11.31
N SER A 336 36.18 3.49 -11.17
CA SER A 336 36.64 2.10 -11.35
C SER A 336 35.99 1.10 -10.38
N ASP A 337 35.58 1.58 -9.21
CA ASP A 337 35.06 0.72 -8.12
C ASP A 337 33.52 0.83 -8.01
N PHE A 338 32.91 1.67 -8.83
CA PHE A 338 31.49 2.03 -8.77
C PHE A 338 30.58 0.81 -8.69
N VAL A 339 30.62 -0.07 -9.69
CA VAL A 339 29.72 -1.24 -9.78
C VAL A 339 29.93 -2.18 -8.58
N VAL A 340 31.19 -2.44 -8.23
CA VAL A 340 31.54 -3.31 -7.12
C VAL A 340 31.01 -2.78 -5.79
N LYS A 341 31.14 -1.45 -5.58
CA LYS A 341 30.65 -0.79 -4.36
C LYS A 341 29.13 -0.75 -4.27
N VAL A 342 28.45 -0.48 -5.39
CA VAL A 342 26.98 -0.50 -5.44
C VAL A 342 26.46 -1.90 -5.10
N LEU A 343 27.01 -2.94 -5.76
CA LEU A 343 26.58 -4.33 -5.51
C LEU A 343 26.90 -4.77 -4.08
N ALA A 344 28.05 -4.38 -3.51
CA ALA A 344 28.40 -4.67 -2.13
C ALA A 344 27.37 -4.03 -1.17
N TRP A 345 27.05 -2.76 -1.36
CA TRP A 345 26.06 -2.08 -0.52
C TRP A 345 24.68 -2.71 -0.62
N VAL A 346 24.22 -3.03 -1.84
CA VAL A 346 22.92 -3.71 -2.05
C VAL A 346 22.91 -5.07 -1.35
N LYS A 347 23.96 -5.87 -1.53
CA LYS A 347 24.06 -7.19 -0.90
C LYS A 347 24.08 -7.08 0.62
N ASP A 348 24.91 -6.22 1.20
CA ASP A 348 25.02 -6.04 2.64
C ASP A 348 23.69 -5.58 3.23
N THR A 349 23.00 -4.62 2.58
CA THR A 349 21.70 -4.10 2.99
C THR A 349 20.63 -5.20 2.93
N LEU A 350 20.52 -5.91 1.82
CA LEU A 350 19.53 -6.99 1.67
C LEU A 350 19.82 -8.14 2.66
N THR A 351 21.08 -8.46 2.92
CA THR A 351 21.46 -9.49 3.92
C THR A 351 21.04 -9.09 5.33
N ALA A 352 21.26 -7.83 5.70
CA ALA A 352 20.88 -7.32 7.03
C ALA A 352 19.36 -7.31 7.25
N HIS A 353 18.58 -7.05 6.19
CA HIS A 353 17.15 -6.83 6.28
C HIS A 353 16.30 -7.96 5.66
N GLN A 354 16.89 -9.10 5.25
CA GLN A 354 16.16 -10.23 4.66
C GLN A 354 15.06 -10.80 5.56
N ARG A 355 15.17 -10.59 6.89
CA ARG A 355 14.20 -11.09 7.87
C ARG A 355 12.78 -10.62 7.61
N ILE A 356 12.59 -9.44 7.01
CA ILE A 356 11.27 -8.86 6.75
C ILE A 356 10.65 -9.38 5.44
N ILE A 357 11.45 -10.00 4.55
CA ILE A 357 10.95 -10.54 3.28
C ILE A 357 10.19 -11.83 3.54
N PHE A 358 8.92 -11.85 3.15
CA PHE A 358 8.05 -13.01 3.32
C PHE A 358 7.07 -13.13 2.16
N ASN A 359 7.19 -14.22 1.39
CA ASN A 359 6.33 -14.52 0.25
C ASN A 359 5.24 -15.55 0.56
N GLY A 360 5.15 -16.01 1.81
CA GLY A 360 4.20 -17.01 2.24
C GLY A 360 2.82 -16.47 2.61
N ASN A 361 1.97 -17.36 3.11
CA ASN A 361 0.62 -17.01 3.58
C ASN A 361 0.68 -16.34 4.96
N GLY A 362 0.40 -15.04 5.03
CA GLY A 362 0.36 -14.28 6.28
C GLY A 362 -0.76 -14.69 7.26
N TYR A 363 -1.73 -15.49 6.82
CA TYR A 363 -2.80 -16.02 7.67
C TYR A 363 -2.49 -17.40 8.25
N SER A 364 -1.34 -18.00 7.92
CA SER A 364 -0.98 -19.29 8.49
C SER A 364 -0.77 -19.16 10.01
N GLU A 365 -1.09 -20.23 10.75
CA GLU A 365 -0.93 -20.28 12.20
C GLU A 365 0.56 -20.25 12.61
N GLU A 366 1.44 -20.69 11.73
CA GLU A 366 2.90 -20.72 11.93
C GLU A 366 3.56 -19.35 11.76
N TRP A 367 2.94 -18.46 10.97
CA TRP A 367 3.57 -17.17 10.64
C TRP A 367 3.88 -16.29 11.86
N PRO A 368 2.99 -16.10 12.86
CA PRO A 368 3.32 -15.33 14.06
C PRO A 368 4.53 -15.87 14.83
N GLU A 369 4.69 -17.21 14.89
CA GLU A 369 5.83 -17.84 15.56
C GLU A 369 7.13 -17.64 14.77
N GLU A 370 7.07 -17.77 13.45
CA GLU A 370 8.21 -17.53 12.58
C GLU A 370 8.62 -16.06 12.60
N ALA A 371 7.67 -15.15 12.51
CA ALA A 371 7.91 -13.71 12.60
C ALA A 371 8.60 -13.33 13.91
N ALA A 372 8.17 -13.89 15.04
CA ALA A 372 8.83 -13.70 16.34
C ALA A 372 10.27 -14.22 16.35
N LYS A 373 10.55 -15.38 15.75
CA LYS A 373 11.92 -15.91 15.60
C LYS A 373 12.81 -15.03 14.73
N ARG A 374 12.22 -14.36 13.74
CA ARG A 374 12.90 -13.38 12.87
C ARG A 374 13.10 -12.02 13.56
N GLY A 375 12.50 -11.80 14.76
CA GLY A 375 12.55 -10.53 15.48
C GLY A 375 11.62 -9.46 14.88
N LEU A 376 10.57 -9.86 14.19
CA LEU A 376 9.54 -8.96 13.68
C LEU A 376 8.50 -8.65 14.75
N LEU A 377 7.98 -7.42 14.74
CA LEU A 377 6.96 -6.98 15.69
C LEU A 377 5.57 -7.51 15.30
N ASN A 378 4.75 -7.80 16.31
CA ASN A 378 3.34 -8.16 16.16
C ASN A 378 2.49 -7.30 17.10
N ASN A 379 2.38 -6.01 16.81
CA ASN A 379 1.59 -5.06 17.58
C ASN A 379 0.12 -5.15 17.14
N ARG A 380 -0.62 -6.09 17.71
CA ARG A 380 -1.97 -6.46 17.27
C ARG A 380 -2.99 -5.36 17.46
N THR A 381 -2.84 -4.55 18.50
CA THR A 381 -3.78 -3.49 18.84
C THR A 381 -3.13 -2.11 18.79
N THR A 382 -3.94 -1.08 18.71
CA THR A 382 -3.49 0.31 18.79
C THR A 382 -2.72 0.60 20.08
N PRO A 383 -3.17 0.18 21.28
CA PRO A 383 -2.38 0.33 22.50
C PRO A 383 -1.01 -0.34 22.45
N ASP A 384 -0.85 -1.45 21.72
CA ASP A 384 0.44 -2.12 21.55
C ASP A 384 1.37 -1.34 20.60
N ALA A 385 0.79 -0.64 19.62
CA ALA A 385 1.53 0.08 18.59
C ALA A 385 2.01 1.47 19.02
N LEU A 386 1.27 2.17 19.88
CA LEU A 386 1.55 3.57 20.23
C LEU A 386 2.82 3.80 21.09
N PRO A 387 3.29 2.89 21.96
CA PRO A 387 4.46 3.16 22.81
C PRO A 387 5.71 3.56 22.04
N CYS A 388 5.93 3.05 20.82
CA CYS A 388 7.08 3.45 20.00
C CYS A 388 7.15 4.96 19.72
N MET A 389 6.03 5.69 19.81
CA MET A 389 5.98 7.14 19.65
C MET A 389 6.31 7.90 20.94
N LEU A 390 6.28 7.24 22.09
CA LEU A 390 6.49 7.85 23.40
C LEU A 390 7.92 7.65 23.91
N ASP A 391 8.62 6.64 23.40
CA ASP A 391 9.94 6.23 23.85
C ASP A 391 11.10 6.91 23.07
N GLN A 392 10.79 7.92 22.23
CA GLN A 392 11.77 8.65 21.39
C GLN A 392 12.16 10.01 21.98
#